data_608d41c13bcf1dd233b8680df6d9105e
#
_entry.id   608d41c13bcf1dd233b8680df6d9105e
#
_cell.length_a   1.000
_cell.length_b   1.000
_cell.length_c   1.000
_cell.angle_alpha   90.00
_cell.angle_beta   90.00
_cell.angle_gamma   90.00
#
_symmetry.space_group_name_H-M   'P 1'
#
loop_
_entity.id
_entity.type
_entity.pdbx_description
1 polymer ?
#
loop_
_entity_poly.entity_id
_entity_poly.type
_entity_poly.pdbx_seq_one_letter_code
_entity_poly.pdbx_strand_id
1 'polypeptide(L)'
;CVIRSMSSTQGAHEQGQYMLHRSYQPRGTIVHPAIGSWIVRHKGRKNATLPGFVTVGTNPKNASAGFFGAEFQGVPLGRPDEGLKDSKRPNSVSEEDFTKRLAIADVLNKKFHETYKSPDVKSYDSLYDEAVNLMKSEDLKAFDIKREPSATRSKYGNDRFAQGCLLARRLVEVGVRFVEVGLGGWDTHYDNFNSVEARAAVLDKGFSTLIADLEDKGLLDTTLVVIGTEFGRTPHIVTEHNNGRDHHPACFSAVMAGAGVNGGTTYGKSDKEARRPDSDPVTVQDFNATIGYALGIDSHKILHSPSGRPFRMAGAEKGLGTPVKSIFV
;
A
#
# COMPACT_ATOMS: atom_id res chain seq x y z
N CYS A 1 -3.36 -4.37 -17.69
CA CYS A 1 -2.45 -3.53 -18.49
C CYS A 1 -1.03 -3.57 -17.91
N VAL A 2 -0.02 -3.78 -18.76
CA VAL A 2 1.40 -3.71 -18.38
C VAL A 2 1.96 -2.37 -18.86
N ILE A 3 2.41 -1.53 -17.93
CA ILE A 3 3.11 -0.27 -18.23
C ILE A 3 4.60 -0.58 -18.35
N ARG A 4 5.18 -0.43 -19.55
CA ARG A 4 6.55 -0.83 -19.87
C ARG A 4 7.53 0.35 -19.93
N SER A 5 7.10 1.53 -19.59
CA SER A 5 7.84 2.79 -19.73
C SER A 5 7.95 3.56 -18.41
N MET A 6 7.89 2.86 -17.29
CA MET A 6 8.08 3.48 -15.97
C MET A 6 9.49 4.05 -15.83
N SER A 7 9.62 5.19 -15.16
CA SER A 7 10.90 5.77 -14.78
C SER A 7 10.86 6.45 -13.42
N SER A 8 12.01 6.46 -12.75
CA SER A 8 12.23 7.14 -11.47
C SER A 8 13.55 7.91 -11.50
N THR A 9 13.68 8.88 -10.63
CA THR A 9 14.93 9.62 -10.41
C THR A 9 15.77 9.07 -9.25
N GLN A 10 15.28 8.00 -8.60
CA GLN A 10 15.90 7.44 -7.39
C GLN A 10 16.42 6.03 -7.67
N GLY A 11 17.73 5.83 -7.49
CA GLY A 11 18.40 4.54 -7.71
C GLY A 11 18.84 3.81 -6.42
N ALA A 12 18.49 4.32 -5.25
CA ALA A 12 18.71 3.65 -3.97
C ALA A 12 17.36 3.25 -3.34
N HIS A 13 17.29 2.09 -2.71
CA HIS A 13 16.04 1.50 -2.21
C HIS A 13 15.24 2.43 -1.31
N GLU A 14 15.86 3.02 -0.29
CA GLU A 14 15.12 3.86 0.66
C GLU A 14 14.49 5.08 -0.03
N GLN A 15 15.25 5.76 -0.90
CA GLN A 15 14.78 6.93 -1.65
C GLN A 15 13.75 6.54 -2.72
N GLY A 16 13.98 5.43 -3.41
CA GLY A 16 13.06 4.89 -4.43
C GLY A 16 11.71 4.47 -3.84
N GLN A 17 11.74 3.71 -2.75
CA GLN A 17 10.53 3.31 -2.02
C GLN A 17 9.79 4.54 -1.48
N TYR A 18 10.52 5.52 -0.93
CA TYR A 18 9.91 6.77 -0.50
C TYR A 18 9.20 7.48 -1.66
N MET A 19 9.86 7.58 -2.82
CA MET A 19 9.30 8.19 -4.03
C MET A 19 8.05 7.44 -4.50
N LEU A 20 8.11 6.10 -4.59
CA LEU A 20 6.99 5.27 -5.04
C LEU A 20 5.75 5.48 -4.17
N HIS A 21 5.92 5.45 -2.84
CA HIS A 21 4.80 5.54 -1.91
C HIS A 21 4.28 6.97 -1.68
N ARG A 22 5.04 8.02 -2.05
CA ARG A 22 4.73 9.40 -1.66
C ARG A 22 4.77 10.43 -2.77
N SER A 23 5.27 10.06 -3.97
CA SER A 23 5.52 10.99 -5.11
C SER A 23 6.53 12.10 -4.84
N TYR A 24 7.25 12.05 -3.75
CA TYR A 24 8.21 13.07 -3.32
C TYR A 24 9.59 12.46 -3.03
N GLN A 25 10.62 13.27 -3.18
CA GLN A 25 11.93 12.91 -2.64
C GLN A 25 11.96 13.11 -1.11
N PRO A 26 12.69 12.27 -0.35
CA PRO A 26 12.82 12.46 1.08
C PRO A 26 13.48 13.81 1.40
N ARG A 27 12.98 14.49 2.42
CA ARG A 27 13.53 15.74 2.93
C ARG A 27 13.60 15.67 4.45
N GLY A 28 14.71 16.07 5.06
CA GLY A 28 14.95 15.93 6.49
C GLY A 28 13.98 16.68 7.41
N THR A 29 13.18 17.59 6.88
CA THR A 29 12.27 18.46 7.66
C THR A 29 10.80 18.08 7.58
N ILE A 30 10.43 17.10 6.74
CA ILE A 30 9.03 16.71 6.55
C ILE A 30 8.92 15.25 6.12
N VAL A 31 7.94 14.55 6.68
CA VAL A 31 7.53 13.23 6.22
C VAL A 31 6.22 13.40 5.42
N HIS A 32 6.26 13.07 4.13
CA HIS A 32 5.08 13.14 3.27
C HIS A 32 4.15 11.93 3.55
N PRO A 33 2.83 12.10 3.43
CA PRO A 33 1.89 10.99 3.58
C PRO A 33 2.09 9.92 2.50
N ALA A 34 1.94 8.66 2.88
CA ALA A 34 1.91 7.56 1.92
C ALA A 34 0.63 7.61 1.05
N ILE A 35 0.68 6.98 -0.14
CA ILE A 35 -0.44 6.97 -1.09
C ILE A 35 -1.73 6.43 -0.45
N GLY A 36 -1.66 5.38 0.39
CA GLY A 36 -2.80 4.87 1.13
C GLY A 36 -3.42 5.91 2.06
N SER A 37 -2.58 6.73 2.73
CA SER A 37 -3.05 7.83 3.58
C SER A 37 -3.71 8.95 2.77
N TRP A 38 -3.17 9.28 1.58
CA TRP A 38 -3.82 10.21 0.65
C TRP A 38 -5.20 9.71 0.21
N ILE A 39 -5.30 8.42 -0.16
CA ILE A 39 -6.55 7.79 -0.58
C ILE A 39 -7.59 7.86 0.56
N VAL A 40 -7.21 7.49 1.77
CA VAL A 40 -8.12 7.56 2.93
C VAL A 40 -8.52 9.01 3.24
N ARG A 41 -7.60 9.96 3.12
CA ARG A 41 -7.88 11.40 3.32
C ARG A 41 -8.89 11.96 2.32
N HIS A 42 -8.83 11.51 1.06
CA HIS A 42 -9.73 12.00 -0.01
C HIS A 42 -11.07 11.27 -0.05
N LYS A 43 -11.08 9.96 0.20
CA LYS A 43 -12.26 9.09 0.02
C LYS A 43 -12.95 8.69 1.33
N GLY A 44 -12.31 8.94 2.47
CA GLY A 44 -12.77 8.46 3.76
C GLY A 44 -12.65 6.94 3.90
N ARG A 45 -13.08 6.41 5.04
CA ARG A 45 -13.24 4.98 5.27
C ARG A 45 -14.59 4.52 4.67
N LYS A 46 -14.62 3.35 4.04
CA LYS A 46 -15.87 2.70 3.59
C LYS A 46 -16.49 1.90 4.75
N ASN A 47 -15.65 1.27 5.58
CA ASN A 47 -16.04 0.61 6.81
C ASN A 47 -15.66 1.51 8.00
N ALA A 48 -16.61 1.75 8.91
CA ALA A 48 -16.43 2.67 10.04
C ALA A 48 -15.55 2.10 11.15
N THR A 49 -15.45 0.78 11.27
CA THR A 49 -14.74 0.10 12.37
C THR A 49 -13.34 -0.37 11.96
N LEU A 50 -13.13 -0.66 10.67
CA LEU A 50 -11.84 -1.11 10.18
C LEU A 50 -10.91 0.07 9.82
N PRO A 51 -9.58 -0.11 9.92
CA PRO A 51 -8.64 0.88 9.41
C PRO A 51 -8.85 1.08 7.90
N GLY A 52 -8.75 2.32 7.45
CA GLY A 52 -8.88 2.63 6.02
C GLY A 52 -7.70 2.16 5.18
N PHE A 53 -6.55 1.94 5.80
CA PHE A 53 -5.29 1.54 5.18
C PHE A 53 -4.60 0.44 5.98
N VAL A 54 -4.21 -0.65 5.31
CA VAL A 54 -3.49 -1.80 5.91
C VAL A 54 -2.30 -2.15 5.04
N THR A 55 -1.16 -2.46 5.68
CA THR A 55 0.01 -3.02 4.97
C THR A 55 0.34 -4.40 5.51
N VAL A 56 0.77 -5.33 4.64
CA VAL A 56 1.06 -6.73 4.97
C VAL A 56 2.45 -7.09 4.48
N GLY A 57 3.36 -7.41 5.40
CA GLY A 57 4.72 -7.85 5.05
C GLY A 57 5.58 -6.78 4.40
N THR A 58 5.24 -5.50 4.52
CA THR A 58 6.00 -4.36 4.00
C THR A 58 6.78 -3.65 5.10
N ASN A 59 7.63 -2.70 4.71
CA ASN A 59 8.27 -1.82 5.68
C ASN A 59 7.20 -0.95 6.38
N PRO A 60 7.10 -0.96 7.72
CA PRO A 60 6.11 -0.16 8.46
C PRO A 60 6.14 1.35 8.14
N LYS A 61 7.30 1.89 7.70
CA LYS A 61 7.41 3.29 7.25
C LYS A 61 6.52 3.59 6.04
N ASN A 62 6.17 2.58 5.23
CA ASN A 62 5.29 2.75 4.07
C ASN A 62 3.83 3.04 4.47
N ALA A 63 3.45 2.67 5.68
CA ALA A 63 2.11 2.94 6.23
C ALA A 63 1.96 4.35 6.85
N SER A 64 3.00 5.20 6.79
CA SER A 64 3.02 6.48 7.49
C SER A 64 2.05 7.51 6.89
N ALA A 65 1.23 8.12 7.77
CA ALA A 65 0.39 9.26 7.43
C ALA A 65 1.18 10.56 7.23
N GLY A 66 2.49 10.58 7.53
CA GLY A 66 3.34 11.75 7.39
C GLY A 66 2.79 12.94 8.19
N PHE A 67 2.52 14.05 7.50
CA PHE A 67 1.96 15.26 8.13
C PHE A 67 0.42 15.26 8.26
N PHE A 68 -0.27 14.21 7.83
CA PHE A 68 -1.68 14.01 8.14
C PHE A 68 -1.84 13.50 9.58
N GLY A 69 -3.01 13.61 10.15
CA GLY A 69 -3.29 13.06 11.47
C GLY A 69 -3.22 11.53 11.55
N ALA A 70 -3.15 11.02 12.76
CA ALA A 70 -3.01 9.60 13.04
C ALA A 70 -4.19 8.75 12.49
N GLU A 71 -5.36 9.34 12.31
CA GLU A 71 -6.55 8.74 11.71
C GLU A 71 -6.33 8.28 10.24
N PHE A 72 -5.28 8.79 9.56
CA PHE A 72 -4.89 8.38 8.21
C PHE A 72 -3.70 7.42 8.21
N GLN A 73 -3.20 7.05 9.40
CA GLN A 73 -2.09 6.11 9.55
C GLN A 73 -2.52 4.72 9.10
N GLY A 74 -1.69 4.07 8.30
CA GLY A 74 -1.89 2.67 7.94
C GLY A 74 -1.55 1.73 9.10
N VAL A 75 -2.21 0.59 9.17
CA VAL A 75 -1.94 -0.47 10.15
C VAL A 75 -1.01 -1.51 9.54
N PRO A 76 0.23 -1.64 10.03
CA PRO A 76 1.18 -2.63 9.52
C PRO A 76 0.94 -4.00 10.14
N LEU A 77 0.83 -5.02 9.30
CA LEU A 77 0.79 -6.43 9.68
C LEU A 77 2.09 -7.11 9.24
N GLY A 78 2.74 -7.80 10.14
CA GLY A 78 3.97 -8.54 9.82
C GLY A 78 3.68 -9.82 9.04
N ARG A 79 2.68 -10.58 9.48
CA ARG A 79 2.31 -11.87 8.90
C ARG A 79 0.80 -11.98 8.70
N PRO A 80 0.35 -12.47 7.53
CA PRO A 80 -1.08 -12.58 7.23
C PRO A 80 -1.80 -13.65 8.08
N ASP A 81 -1.09 -14.69 8.52
CA ASP A 81 -1.63 -15.80 9.31
C ASP A 81 -1.76 -15.51 10.82
N GLU A 82 -1.12 -14.44 11.31
CA GLU A 82 -1.21 -13.98 12.70
C GLU A 82 -2.41 -13.05 12.95
N GLY A 83 -2.98 -12.49 11.87
CA GLY A 83 -4.05 -11.49 11.97
C GLY A 83 -3.57 -10.18 12.58
N LEU A 84 -4.50 -9.41 13.13
CA LEU A 84 -4.18 -8.17 13.83
C LEU A 84 -3.75 -8.47 15.27
N LYS A 85 -2.47 -8.20 15.58
CA LYS A 85 -1.92 -8.38 16.93
C LYS A 85 -2.63 -7.44 17.92
N ASP A 86 -2.66 -7.86 19.19
CA ASP A 86 -3.20 -7.08 20.31
C ASP A 86 -4.65 -6.59 20.11
N SER A 87 -5.38 -7.23 19.20
CA SER A 87 -6.77 -6.92 18.89
C SER A 87 -7.79 -7.67 19.76
N LYS A 88 -7.31 -8.46 20.69
CA LYS A 88 -8.15 -9.24 21.64
C LYS A 88 -7.75 -8.94 23.06
N ARG A 89 -8.75 -8.83 23.91
CA ARG A 89 -8.53 -8.75 25.36
C ARG A 89 -7.83 -10.01 25.86
N PRO A 90 -6.80 -9.88 26.72
CA PRO A 90 -6.19 -11.05 27.38
C PRO A 90 -7.23 -11.88 28.13
N ASN A 91 -7.12 -13.20 28.07
CA ASN A 91 -8.06 -14.10 28.76
C ASN A 91 -8.09 -13.91 30.28
N SER A 92 -7.02 -13.37 30.87
CA SER A 92 -6.91 -13.05 32.30
C SER A 92 -7.67 -11.78 32.72
N VAL A 93 -8.23 -11.01 31.79
CA VAL A 93 -8.98 -9.78 32.06
C VAL A 93 -10.43 -10.02 31.70
N SER A 94 -11.36 -9.90 32.64
CA SER A 94 -12.79 -10.02 32.39
C SER A 94 -13.32 -8.83 31.57
N GLU A 95 -14.49 -8.96 30.94
CA GLU A 95 -15.14 -7.86 30.21
C GLU A 95 -15.47 -6.71 31.18
N GLU A 96 -15.90 -7.06 32.39
CA GLU A 96 -16.23 -6.09 33.44
C GLU A 96 -14.97 -5.31 33.88
N ASP A 97 -13.86 -5.99 34.12
CA ASP A 97 -12.60 -5.34 34.49
C ASP A 97 -12.04 -4.48 33.37
N PHE A 98 -12.17 -4.94 32.10
CA PHE A 98 -11.77 -4.17 30.96
C PHE A 98 -12.59 -2.86 30.84
N THR A 99 -13.91 -2.94 30.99
CA THR A 99 -14.80 -1.80 30.97
C THR A 99 -14.50 -0.82 32.12
N LYS A 100 -14.22 -1.32 33.32
CA LYS A 100 -13.78 -0.47 34.43
C LYS A 100 -12.47 0.25 34.17
N ARG A 101 -11.50 -0.44 33.56
CA ARG A 101 -10.21 0.18 33.18
C ARG A 101 -10.39 1.27 32.14
N LEU A 102 -11.27 1.05 31.15
CA LEU A 102 -11.60 2.08 30.14
C LEU A 102 -12.21 3.31 30.81
N ALA A 103 -13.18 3.12 31.70
CA ALA A 103 -13.81 4.24 32.42
C ALA A 103 -12.80 5.05 33.27
N ILE A 104 -11.84 4.39 33.90
CA ILE A 104 -10.76 5.07 34.62
C ILE A 104 -9.85 5.85 33.67
N ALA A 105 -9.49 5.26 32.56
CA ALA A 105 -8.67 5.90 31.52
C ALA A 105 -9.37 7.18 31.00
N ASP A 106 -10.67 7.10 30.70
CA ASP A 106 -11.47 8.24 30.21
C ASP A 106 -11.46 9.44 31.21
N VAL A 107 -11.58 9.15 32.52
CA VAL A 107 -11.50 10.21 33.54
C VAL A 107 -10.11 10.86 33.56
N LEU A 108 -9.05 10.08 33.46
CA LEU A 108 -7.68 10.60 33.45
C LEU A 108 -7.39 11.38 32.17
N ASN A 109 -7.80 10.85 31.00
CA ASN A 109 -7.64 11.49 29.72
C ASN A 109 -8.39 12.81 29.64
N LYS A 110 -9.64 12.87 30.13
CA LYS A 110 -10.42 14.12 30.18
C LYS A 110 -9.69 15.23 30.92
N LYS A 111 -9.14 14.93 32.10
CA LYS A 111 -8.35 15.89 32.89
C LYS A 111 -7.07 16.32 32.18
N PHE A 112 -6.41 15.37 31.48
CA PHE A 112 -5.22 15.64 30.67
C PHE A 112 -5.53 16.58 29.50
N HIS A 113 -6.67 16.36 28.80
CA HIS A 113 -7.14 17.18 27.68
C HIS A 113 -7.52 18.60 28.08
N GLU A 114 -8.13 18.77 29.25
CA GLU A 114 -8.43 20.10 29.77
C GLU A 114 -7.15 20.92 29.98
N THR A 115 -6.05 20.23 30.29
CA THR A 115 -4.73 20.83 30.54
C THR A 115 -3.93 21.01 29.26
N TYR A 116 -3.90 20.00 28.39
CA TYR A 116 -3.06 19.96 27.19
C TYR A 116 -3.92 19.88 25.89
N LYS A 117 -4.31 21.05 25.39
CA LYS A 117 -5.17 21.19 24.20
C LYS A 117 -4.37 21.06 22.88
N SER A 118 -3.53 20.01 22.73
CA SER A 118 -2.75 19.81 21.52
C SER A 118 -3.47 18.88 20.52
N PRO A 119 -3.24 19.03 19.20
CA PRO A 119 -3.75 18.10 18.18
C PRO A 119 -3.30 16.65 18.42
N ASP A 120 -2.07 16.44 18.93
CA ASP A 120 -1.52 15.11 19.19
C ASP A 120 -2.28 14.37 20.29
N VAL A 121 -2.72 15.09 21.33
CA VAL A 121 -3.54 14.53 22.41
C VAL A 121 -4.89 14.05 21.88
N LYS A 122 -5.56 14.85 21.04
CA LYS A 122 -6.81 14.43 20.39
C LYS A 122 -6.63 13.23 19.47
N SER A 123 -5.53 13.19 18.73
CA SER A 123 -5.22 12.06 17.86
C SER A 123 -4.99 10.77 18.64
N TYR A 124 -4.35 10.84 19.80
CA TYR A 124 -4.13 9.69 20.67
C TYR A 124 -5.45 9.08 21.14
N ASP A 125 -6.40 9.89 21.58
CA ASP A 125 -7.71 9.39 22.04
C ASP A 125 -8.51 8.76 20.92
N SER A 126 -8.56 9.44 19.75
CA SER A 126 -9.26 8.90 18.61
C SER A 126 -8.73 7.51 18.23
N LEU A 127 -7.40 7.31 18.26
CA LEU A 127 -6.77 6.01 18.01
C LEU A 127 -7.15 4.97 19.07
N TYR A 128 -7.21 5.36 20.32
CA TYR A 128 -7.57 4.46 21.41
C TYR A 128 -9.02 4.01 21.30
N ASP A 129 -9.93 4.95 21.07
CA ASP A 129 -11.37 4.66 20.85
C ASP A 129 -11.58 3.77 19.63
N GLU A 130 -10.88 4.03 18.53
CA GLU A 130 -10.90 3.21 17.33
C GLU A 130 -10.41 1.78 17.61
N ALA A 131 -9.32 1.62 18.35
CA ALA A 131 -8.80 0.32 18.74
C ALA A 131 -9.80 -0.47 19.59
N VAL A 132 -10.44 0.17 20.57
CA VAL A 132 -11.48 -0.44 21.43
C VAL A 132 -12.71 -0.83 20.60
N ASN A 133 -13.16 0.03 19.69
CA ASN A 133 -14.29 -0.24 18.81
C ASN A 133 -13.98 -1.42 17.85
N LEU A 134 -12.77 -1.46 17.30
CA LEU A 134 -12.30 -2.57 16.46
C LEU A 134 -12.28 -3.89 17.24
N MET A 135 -11.78 -3.89 18.47
CA MET A 135 -11.74 -5.09 19.33
C MET A 135 -13.13 -5.69 19.59
N LYS A 136 -14.18 -4.86 19.60
CA LYS A 136 -15.58 -5.27 19.79
C LYS A 136 -16.30 -5.61 18.49
N SER A 137 -15.70 -5.31 17.34
CA SER A 137 -16.34 -5.47 16.03
C SER A 137 -16.24 -6.89 15.50
N GLU A 138 -17.33 -7.39 14.91
CA GLU A 138 -17.35 -8.61 14.12
C GLU A 138 -16.45 -8.52 12.88
N ASP A 139 -16.19 -7.32 12.37
CA ASP A 139 -15.33 -7.07 11.21
C ASP A 139 -13.86 -7.48 11.46
N LEU A 140 -13.44 -7.57 12.73
CA LEU A 140 -12.12 -8.09 13.09
C LEU A 140 -11.87 -9.49 12.52
N LYS A 141 -12.94 -10.27 12.28
CA LYS A 141 -12.87 -11.60 11.66
C LYS A 141 -12.31 -11.56 10.24
N ALA A 142 -12.32 -10.42 9.56
CA ALA A 142 -11.71 -10.27 8.25
C ALA A 142 -10.19 -10.50 8.25
N PHE A 143 -9.53 -10.17 9.36
CA PHE A 143 -8.09 -10.41 9.53
C PHE A 143 -7.71 -11.87 9.74
N ASP A 144 -8.66 -12.77 9.98
CA ASP A 144 -8.42 -14.20 10.21
C ASP A 144 -8.59 -14.99 8.92
N ILE A 145 -7.50 -15.22 8.19
CA ILE A 145 -7.51 -16.01 6.93
C ILE A 145 -7.85 -17.48 7.14
N LYS A 146 -7.76 -17.99 8.39
CA LYS A 146 -8.12 -19.40 8.70
C LYS A 146 -9.62 -19.64 8.58
N ARG A 147 -10.43 -18.58 8.57
CA ARG A 147 -11.87 -18.65 8.31
C ARG A 147 -12.23 -18.96 6.86
N GLU A 148 -11.30 -18.78 5.94
CA GLU A 148 -11.48 -19.22 4.56
C GLU A 148 -11.43 -20.75 4.46
N PRO A 149 -12.23 -21.36 3.57
CA PRO A 149 -12.15 -22.78 3.27
C PRO A 149 -10.72 -23.19 2.92
N SER A 150 -10.31 -24.39 3.31
CA SER A 150 -8.96 -24.90 3.01
C SER A 150 -8.68 -24.93 1.50
N ALA A 151 -9.69 -25.23 0.68
CA ALA A 151 -9.60 -25.20 -0.77
C ALA A 151 -9.24 -23.79 -1.30
N THR A 152 -9.88 -22.73 -0.78
CA THR A 152 -9.56 -21.35 -1.12
C THR A 152 -8.13 -20.99 -0.73
N ARG A 153 -7.73 -21.32 0.50
CA ARG A 153 -6.37 -21.08 0.98
C ARG A 153 -5.31 -21.81 0.13
N SER A 154 -5.60 -23.05 -0.27
CA SER A 154 -4.71 -23.83 -1.15
C SER A 154 -4.59 -23.27 -2.55
N LYS A 155 -5.63 -22.61 -3.10
CA LYS A 155 -5.56 -21.92 -4.39
C LYS A 155 -4.48 -20.83 -4.39
N TYR A 156 -4.39 -20.03 -3.32
CA TYR A 156 -3.33 -19.03 -3.16
C TYR A 156 -1.95 -19.66 -2.92
N GLY A 157 -1.89 -20.82 -2.29
CA GLY A 157 -0.65 -21.48 -1.87
C GLY A 157 -0.21 -21.06 -0.47
N ASN A 158 0.95 -21.59 -0.03
CA ASN A 158 1.43 -21.41 1.35
C ASN A 158 2.46 -20.28 1.50
N ASP A 159 2.86 -19.63 0.40
CA ASP A 159 3.79 -18.52 0.49
C ASP A 159 3.14 -17.32 1.23
N ARG A 160 3.97 -16.63 2.01
CA ARG A 160 3.52 -15.51 2.84
C ARG A 160 2.90 -14.37 2.03
N PHE A 161 3.47 -14.08 0.85
CA PHE A 161 2.93 -13.07 -0.06
C PHE A 161 1.55 -13.48 -0.58
N ALA A 162 1.40 -14.72 -1.03
CA ALA A 162 0.14 -15.22 -1.56
C ALA A 162 -0.96 -15.27 -0.49
N GLN A 163 -0.62 -15.66 0.75
CA GLN A 163 -1.55 -15.55 1.89
C GLN A 163 -1.86 -14.07 2.24
N GLY A 164 -0.91 -13.16 2.01
CA GLY A 164 -1.13 -11.71 2.09
C GLY A 164 -2.14 -11.22 1.04
N CYS A 165 -2.07 -11.74 -0.19
CA CYS A 165 -3.06 -11.46 -1.24
C CYS A 165 -4.46 -11.96 -0.85
N LEU A 166 -4.57 -13.15 -0.25
CA LEU A 166 -5.83 -13.66 0.31
C LEU A 166 -6.38 -12.72 1.40
N LEU A 167 -5.52 -12.27 2.30
CA LEU A 167 -5.92 -11.31 3.34
C LEU A 167 -6.38 -9.99 2.71
N ALA A 168 -5.66 -9.48 1.70
CA ALA A 168 -6.04 -8.26 0.98
C ALA A 168 -7.44 -8.37 0.36
N ARG A 169 -7.78 -9.49 -0.31
CA ARG A 169 -9.12 -9.74 -0.84
C ARG A 169 -10.17 -9.67 0.26
N ARG A 170 -9.95 -10.34 1.40
CA ARG A 170 -10.87 -10.33 2.55
C ARG A 170 -11.11 -8.92 3.10
N LEU A 171 -10.03 -8.14 3.25
CA LEU A 171 -10.11 -6.78 3.77
C LEU A 171 -10.85 -5.84 2.81
N VAL A 172 -10.61 -5.96 1.50
CA VAL A 172 -11.35 -5.19 0.47
C VAL A 172 -12.83 -5.55 0.46
N GLU A 173 -13.18 -6.84 0.58
CA GLU A 173 -14.55 -7.34 0.64
C GLU A 173 -15.36 -6.70 1.77
N VAL A 174 -14.75 -6.46 2.93
CA VAL A 174 -15.38 -5.78 4.07
C VAL A 174 -15.16 -4.26 4.11
N GLY A 175 -14.56 -3.69 3.07
CA GLY A 175 -14.49 -2.24 2.86
C GLY A 175 -13.23 -1.54 3.36
N VAL A 176 -12.12 -2.25 3.58
CA VAL A 176 -10.82 -1.59 3.73
C VAL A 176 -10.45 -0.92 2.41
N ARG A 177 -10.12 0.37 2.46
CA ARG A 177 -9.98 1.22 1.26
C ARG A 177 -8.69 0.97 0.50
N PHE A 178 -7.59 0.69 1.21
CA PHE A 178 -6.28 0.46 0.62
C PHE A 178 -5.54 -0.65 1.38
N VAL A 179 -5.07 -1.64 0.63
CA VAL A 179 -4.26 -2.74 1.18
C VAL A 179 -2.99 -2.87 0.35
N GLU A 180 -1.85 -2.85 1.00
CA GLU A 180 -0.53 -3.08 0.39
C GLU A 180 0.03 -4.41 0.85
N VAL A 181 0.51 -5.23 -0.09
CA VAL A 181 1.14 -6.53 0.20
C VAL A 181 2.55 -6.53 -0.36
N GLY A 182 3.54 -6.78 0.48
CA GLY A 182 4.95 -6.79 0.10
C GLY A 182 5.47 -8.15 -0.33
N LEU A 183 6.23 -8.17 -1.43
CA LEU A 183 7.02 -9.31 -1.87
C LEU A 183 8.48 -8.87 -2.02
N GLY A 184 9.34 -9.25 -1.09
CA GLY A 184 10.77 -8.97 -1.14
C GLY A 184 11.56 -10.00 -1.96
N GLY A 185 12.88 -9.77 -2.06
CA GLY A 185 13.82 -10.70 -2.71
C GLY A 185 14.07 -10.41 -4.19
N TRP A 186 13.78 -9.18 -4.64
CA TRP A 186 14.03 -8.71 -6.00
C TRP A 186 15.35 -7.96 -6.18
N ASP A 187 16.11 -7.76 -5.10
CA ASP A 187 17.42 -7.10 -5.13
C ASP A 187 18.51 -8.08 -5.58
N THR A 188 18.50 -8.43 -6.86
CA THR A 188 19.23 -9.54 -7.46
C THR A 188 20.58 -9.13 -8.02
N HIS A 189 21.44 -8.55 -7.16
CA HIS A 189 22.82 -8.25 -7.50
C HIS A 189 23.67 -9.50 -7.77
N TYR A 190 23.20 -10.67 -7.34
CA TYR A 190 23.78 -11.98 -7.59
C TYR A 190 22.70 -12.91 -8.09
N ASP A 191 23.06 -13.84 -8.99
CA ASP A 191 22.19 -14.92 -9.47
C ASP A 191 20.78 -14.44 -9.89
N ASN A 192 20.76 -13.38 -10.72
CA ASN A 192 19.52 -12.70 -11.09
C ASN A 192 18.49 -13.64 -11.71
N PHE A 193 18.91 -14.54 -12.60
CA PHE A 193 17.96 -15.35 -13.38
C PHE A 193 17.20 -16.36 -12.53
N ASN A 194 17.90 -17.15 -11.70
CA ASN A 194 17.26 -18.11 -10.82
C ASN A 194 16.43 -17.40 -9.72
N SER A 195 16.96 -16.29 -9.18
CA SER A 195 16.28 -15.52 -8.15
C SER A 195 14.99 -14.89 -8.65
N VAL A 196 14.99 -14.30 -9.86
CA VAL A 196 13.81 -13.69 -10.48
C VAL A 196 12.80 -14.77 -10.84
N GLU A 197 13.21 -15.91 -11.41
CA GLU A 197 12.30 -17.03 -11.71
C GLU A 197 11.56 -17.51 -10.46
N ALA A 198 12.28 -17.72 -9.36
CA ALA A 198 11.68 -18.13 -8.09
C ALA A 198 10.69 -17.09 -7.52
N ARG A 199 11.05 -15.80 -7.61
CA ARG A 199 10.16 -14.73 -7.14
C ARG A 199 8.95 -14.53 -8.04
N ALA A 200 9.14 -14.63 -9.38
CA ALA A 200 8.07 -14.53 -10.36
C ALA A 200 7.03 -15.63 -10.18
N ALA A 201 7.43 -16.85 -9.88
CA ALA A 201 6.50 -17.94 -9.58
C ALA A 201 5.61 -17.65 -8.35
N VAL A 202 6.19 -17.07 -7.31
CA VAL A 202 5.43 -16.65 -6.11
C VAL A 202 4.48 -15.50 -6.44
N LEU A 203 4.96 -14.50 -7.18
CA LEU A 203 4.16 -13.35 -7.61
C LEU A 203 2.99 -13.80 -8.48
N ASP A 204 3.26 -14.60 -9.51
CA ASP A 204 2.25 -15.10 -10.44
C ASP A 204 1.15 -15.86 -9.70
N LYS A 205 1.52 -16.79 -8.84
CA LYS A 205 0.57 -17.57 -8.05
C LYS A 205 -0.34 -16.70 -7.18
N GLY A 206 0.24 -15.77 -6.43
CA GLY A 206 -0.53 -14.88 -5.53
C GLY A 206 -1.40 -13.89 -6.28
N PHE A 207 -0.83 -13.24 -7.30
CA PHE A 207 -1.49 -12.19 -8.07
C PHE A 207 -2.60 -12.74 -8.97
N SER A 208 -2.34 -13.80 -9.75
CA SER A 208 -3.35 -14.39 -10.63
C SER A 208 -4.54 -14.93 -9.84
N THR A 209 -4.28 -15.59 -8.69
CA THR A 209 -5.35 -16.07 -7.82
C THR A 209 -6.15 -14.92 -7.23
N LEU A 210 -5.50 -13.80 -6.84
CA LEU A 210 -6.19 -12.60 -6.34
C LEU A 210 -7.13 -12.01 -7.40
N ILE A 211 -6.65 -11.85 -8.63
CA ILE A 211 -7.48 -11.32 -9.75
C ILE A 211 -8.69 -12.21 -9.99
N ALA A 212 -8.50 -13.53 -10.11
CA ALA A 212 -9.60 -14.48 -10.32
C ALA A 212 -10.61 -14.46 -9.15
N ASP A 213 -10.13 -14.41 -7.91
CA ASP A 213 -11.01 -14.39 -6.72
C ASP A 213 -11.80 -13.07 -6.61
N LEU A 214 -11.19 -11.93 -6.98
CA LEU A 214 -11.89 -10.65 -7.06
C LEU A 214 -12.95 -10.64 -8.17
N GLU A 215 -12.64 -11.24 -9.33
CA GLU A 215 -13.57 -11.39 -10.45
C GLU A 215 -14.74 -12.28 -10.07
N ASP A 216 -14.49 -13.49 -9.55
CA ASP A 216 -15.48 -14.44 -9.08
C ASP A 216 -16.46 -13.83 -8.04
N LYS A 217 -15.97 -12.88 -7.25
CA LYS A 217 -16.76 -12.16 -6.23
C LYS A 217 -17.42 -10.87 -6.75
N GLY A 218 -17.24 -10.51 -8.01
CA GLY A 218 -17.75 -9.26 -8.58
C GLY A 218 -17.13 -8.00 -7.96
N LEU A 219 -15.91 -8.11 -7.43
CA LEU A 219 -15.19 -7.00 -6.78
C LEU A 219 -14.16 -6.35 -7.71
N LEU A 220 -13.76 -7.01 -8.82
CA LEU A 220 -12.68 -6.54 -9.68
C LEU A 220 -13.03 -5.21 -10.36
N ASP A 221 -14.27 -4.99 -10.75
CA ASP A 221 -14.73 -3.75 -11.39
C ASP A 221 -14.62 -2.52 -10.47
N THR A 222 -14.63 -2.74 -9.16
CA THR A 222 -14.56 -1.68 -8.14
C THR A 222 -13.25 -1.69 -7.34
N THR A 223 -12.29 -2.53 -7.72
CA THR A 223 -11.01 -2.69 -7.05
C THR A 223 -9.88 -2.54 -8.05
N LEU A 224 -9.06 -1.50 -7.88
CA LEU A 224 -7.81 -1.38 -8.62
C LEU A 224 -6.75 -2.26 -7.97
N VAL A 225 -6.16 -3.18 -8.74
CA VAL A 225 -5.02 -4.00 -8.32
C VAL A 225 -3.77 -3.52 -9.04
N VAL A 226 -2.70 -3.27 -8.28
CA VAL A 226 -1.49 -2.63 -8.79
C VAL A 226 -0.27 -3.44 -8.38
N ILE A 227 0.65 -3.67 -9.34
CA ILE A 227 2.03 -4.10 -9.05
C ILE A 227 2.94 -2.91 -9.34
N GLY A 228 3.69 -2.48 -8.33
CA GLY A 228 4.69 -1.43 -8.45
C GLY A 228 5.99 -1.80 -7.75
N THR A 229 7.08 -1.26 -8.26
CA THR A 229 8.42 -1.34 -7.67
C THR A 229 9.10 0.02 -7.74
N GLU A 230 10.09 0.25 -6.92
CA GLU A 230 10.79 1.55 -6.85
C GLU A 230 11.69 1.81 -8.06
N PHE A 231 12.22 0.75 -8.69
CA PHE A 231 13.01 0.78 -9.92
C PHE A 231 13.18 -0.63 -10.49
N GLY A 232 13.77 -0.75 -11.69
CA GLY A 232 14.10 -2.00 -12.35
C GLY A 232 15.53 -2.46 -12.12
N ARG A 233 15.97 -3.39 -12.97
CA ARG A 233 17.33 -3.92 -13.00
C ARG A 233 18.00 -3.58 -14.32
N THR A 234 19.33 -3.31 -14.28
CA THR A 234 20.10 -2.94 -15.47
C THR A 234 19.96 -3.96 -16.59
N PRO A 235 19.90 -3.52 -17.87
CA PRO A 235 20.06 -4.43 -19.02
C PRO A 235 21.41 -5.13 -19.00
N HIS A 236 22.45 -4.45 -18.48
CA HIS A 236 23.80 -5.02 -18.31
C HIS A 236 23.79 -6.11 -17.23
N ILE A 237 24.48 -7.21 -17.54
CA ILE A 237 24.66 -8.37 -16.66
C ILE A 237 26.09 -8.30 -16.07
N VAL A 238 26.18 -8.39 -14.73
CA VAL A 238 27.45 -8.46 -14.03
C VAL A 238 27.85 -9.93 -13.88
N THR A 239 28.70 -10.41 -14.79
CA THR A 239 29.09 -11.84 -14.87
C THR A 239 29.88 -12.28 -13.64
N GLU A 240 30.69 -11.41 -13.06
CA GLU A 240 31.47 -11.65 -11.85
C GLU A 240 30.58 -11.88 -10.61
N HIS A 241 29.33 -11.44 -10.68
CA HIS A 241 28.31 -11.63 -9.65
C HIS A 241 27.33 -12.75 -10.03
N ASN A 242 27.82 -13.82 -10.63
CA ASN A 242 26.98 -14.94 -11.10
C ASN A 242 25.76 -14.45 -11.89
N ASN A 243 26.00 -13.59 -12.89
CA ASN A 243 24.97 -12.98 -13.73
C ASN A 243 23.94 -12.13 -12.94
N GLY A 244 24.41 -11.37 -11.97
CA GLY A 244 23.61 -10.37 -11.25
C GLY A 244 23.29 -9.14 -12.09
N ARG A 245 22.40 -8.30 -11.59
CA ARG A 245 22.02 -7.02 -12.19
C ARG A 245 21.92 -5.92 -11.14
N ASP A 246 22.34 -4.72 -11.48
CA ASP A 246 22.30 -3.54 -10.61
C ASP A 246 20.97 -2.78 -10.72
N HIS A 247 20.80 -1.74 -9.91
CA HIS A 247 19.62 -0.89 -9.90
C HIS A 247 19.49 -0.09 -11.19
N HIS A 248 18.28 -0.02 -11.74
CA HIS A 248 18.00 0.71 -12.97
C HIS A 248 16.71 1.56 -12.85
N PRO A 249 16.80 2.78 -12.31
CA PRO A 249 15.63 3.64 -12.18
C PRO A 249 15.15 4.24 -13.50
N ALA A 250 16.00 4.25 -14.53
CA ALA A 250 15.71 4.93 -15.79
C ALA A 250 14.62 4.23 -16.63
N CYS A 251 14.44 2.91 -16.49
CA CYS A 251 13.38 2.18 -17.18
C CYS A 251 12.98 0.91 -16.42
N PHE A 252 11.68 0.75 -16.15
CA PHE A 252 11.12 -0.44 -15.52
C PHE A 252 9.63 -0.60 -15.83
N SER A 253 8.98 -1.60 -15.26
CA SER A 253 7.58 -1.90 -15.55
C SER A 253 6.71 -1.89 -14.30
N ALA A 254 5.42 -1.63 -14.50
CA ALA A 254 4.37 -1.75 -13.50
C ALA A 254 3.14 -2.44 -14.12
N VAL A 255 2.19 -2.89 -13.28
CA VAL A 255 0.96 -3.53 -13.76
C VAL A 255 -0.24 -2.90 -13.07
N MET A 256 -1.33 -2.70 -13.82
CA MET A 256 -2.64 -2.32 -13.29
C MET A 256 -3.72 -3.25 -13.83
N ALA A 257 -4.68 -3.61 -12.98
CA ALA A 257 -5.83 -4.44 -13.33
C ALA A 257 -7.07 -4.03 -12.52
N GLY A 258 -8.26 -4.29 -13.05
CA GLY A 258 -9.52 -3.93 -12.41
C GLY A 258 -9.86 -2.45 -12.48
N ALA A 259 -10.96 -2.03 -11.86
CA ALA A 259 -11.44 -0.65 -11.80
C ALA A 259 -11.45 0.07 -13.17
N GLY A 260 -11.92 -0.62 -14.22
CA GLY A 260 -12.01 -0.07 -15.59
C GLY A 260 -10.69 -0.03 -16.37
N VAL A 261 -9.62 -0.64 -15.86
CA VAL A 261 -8.37 -0.81 -16.63
C VAL A 261 -8.59 -1.76 -17.80
N ASN A 262 -8.18 -1.36 -19.00
CA ASN A 262 -8.26 -2.19 -20.20
C ASN A 262 -7.29 -3.37 -20.10
N GLY A 263 -7.83 -4.57 -19.81
CA GLY A 263 -7.08 -5.80 -19.62
C GLY A 263 -6.43 -6.32 -20.89
N GLY A 264 -5.35 -7.13 -20.75
CA GLY A 264 -4.64 -7.75 -21.89
C GLY A 264 -3.83 -6.76 -22.74
N THR A 265 -3.62 -5.52 -22.28
CA THR A 265 -2.95 -4.45 -23.03
C THR A 265 -1.57 -4.11 -22.48
N THR A 266 -0.79 -3.41 -23.29
CA THR A 266 0.48 -2.82 -22.88
C THR A 266 0.47 -1.31 -23.15
N TYR A 267 1.11 -0.52 -22.29
CA TYR A 267 1.28 0.91 -22.45
C TYR A 267 2.76 1.30 -22.40
N GLY A 268 3.17 2.12 -23.36
CA GLY A 268 4.54 2.55 -23.51
C GLY A 268 5.51 1.43 -23.87
N LYS A 269 6.72 1.77 -24.18
CA LYS A 269 7.83 0.82 -24.46
C LYS A 269 9.18 1.43 -24.11
N SER A 270 10.13 0.57 -23.80
CA SER A 270 11.54 0.94 -23.70
C SER A 270 12.19 1.04 -25.09
N ASP A 271 13.37 1.64 -25.16
CA ASP A 271 14.25 1.52 -26.29
C ASP A 271 14.70 0.05 -26.49
N LYS A 272 15.38 -0.23 -27.61
CA LYS A 272 15.80 -1.60 -27.98
C LYS A 272 16.73 -2.25 -26.96
N GLU A 273 17.42 -1.44 -26.15
CA GLU A 273 18.40 -1.88 -25.18
C GLU A 273 17.85 -1.84 -23.73
N ALA A 274 16.55 -1.51 -23.57
CA ALA A 274 15.87 -1.34 -22.28
C ALA A 274 16.57 -0.35 -21.33
N ARG A 275 17.24 0.65 -21.87
CA ARG A 275 17.96 1.68 -21.08
C ARG A 275 17.06 2.81 -20.62
N ARG A 276 16.06 3.17 -21.43
CA ARG A 276 15.13 4.26 -21.16
C ARG A 276 13.79 4.07 -21.87
N PRO A 277 12.73 4.76 -21.47
CA PRO A 277 11.51 4.81 -22.28
C PRO A 277 11.75 5.39 -23.67
N ASP A 278 11.19 4.75 -24.69
CA ASP A 278 11.20 5.19 -26.09
C ASP A 278 9.87 5.88 -26.45
N SER A 279 8.74 5.37 -25.95
CA SER A 279 7.45 6.04 -26.11
C SER A 279 6.65 6.02 -24.81
N ASP A 280 5.78 7.02 -24.68
CA ASP A 280 4.80 7.15 -23.61
C ASP A 280 5.43 6.98 -22.22
N PRO A 281 6.45 7.80 -21.85
CA PRO A 281 7.13 7.66 -20.58
C PRO A 281 6.17 7.91 -19.41
N VAL A 282 6.28 7.10 -18.36
CA VAL A 282 5.48 7.21 -17.13
C VAL A 282 6.41 7.39 -15.94
N THR A 283 6.35 8.54 -15.30
CA THR A 283 7.08 8.76 -14.04
C THR A 283 6.34 8.12 -12.87
N VAL A 284 7.00 7.97 -11.73
CA VAL A 284 6.34 7.53 -10.49
C VAL A 284 5.20 8.47 -10.11
N GLN A 285 5.33 9.77 -10.39
CA GLN A 285 4.28 10.74 -10.14
C GLN A 285 3.06 10.52 -11.05
N ASP A 286 3.27 10.23 -12.34
CA ASP A 286 2.20 9.89 -13.29
C ASP A 286 1.48 8.61 -12.89
N PHE A 287 2.24 7.61 -12.44
CA PHE A 287 1.69 6.36 -11.92
C PHE A 287 0.78 6.58 -10.71
N ASN A 288 1.23 7.36 -9.74
CA ASN A 288 0.42 7.70 -8.57
C ASN A 288 -0.78 8.60 -8.93
N ALA A 289 -0.64 9.51 -9.91
CA ALA A 289 -1.76 10.26 -10.47
C ALA A 289 -2.79 9.33 -11.13
N THR A 290 -2.31 8.29 -11.82
CA THR A 290 -3.16 7.28 -12.49
C THR A 290 -3.95 6.46 -11.47
N ILE A 291 -3.33 6.06 -10.36
CA ILE A 291 -4.04 5.44 -9.24
C ILE A 291 -5.12 6.39 -8.68
N GLY A 292 -4.78 7.67 -8.49
CA GLY A 292 -5.75 8.69 -8.06
C GLY A 292 -6.93 8.80 -9.02
N TYR A 293 -6.66 8.86 -10.32
CA TYR A 293 -7.68 8.94 -11.37
C TYR A 293 -8.64 7.75 -11.35
N ALA A 294 -8.11 6.52 -11.30
CA ALA A 294 -8.93 5.30 -11.21
C ALA A 294 -9.88 5.31 -10.00
N LEU A 295 -9.47 5.94 -8.91
CA LEU A 295 -10.26 6.04 -7.69
C LEU A 295 -11.16 7.29 -7.65
N GLY A 296 -11.24 8.08 -8.73
CA GLY A 296 -11.99 9.33 -8.77
C GLY A 296 -11.46 10.38 -7.78
N ILE A 297 -10.14 10.44 -7.61
CA ILE A 297 -9.44 11.44 -6.79
C ILE A 297 -8.78 12.45 -7.74
N ASP A 298 -9.05 13.73 -7.52
CA ASP A 298 -8.24 14.78 -8.13
C ASP A 298 -6.87 14.84 -7.45
N SER A 299 -5.89 14.19 -8.09
CA SER A 299 -4.51 14.12 -7.60
C SER A 299 -3.80 15.49 -7.59
N HIS A 300 -4.37 16.50 -8.23
CA HIS A 300 -3.87 17.88 -8.29
C HIS A 300 -4.42 18.77 -7.17
N LYS A 301 -5.43 18.29 -6.44
CA LYS A 301 -6.01 19.03 -5.31
C LYS A 301 -4.95 19.31 -4.25
N ILE A 302 -4.83 20.59 -3.89
CA ILE A 302 -3.88 21.03 -2.86
C ILE A 302 -4.46 20.73 -1.46
N LEU A 303 -3.65 20.07 -0.62
CA LEU A 303 -3.84 20.00 0.82
C LEU A 303 -2.62 20.66 1.49
N HIS A 304 -2.86 21.33 2.61
CA HIS A 304 -1.80 22.01 3.34
C HIS A 304 -1.32 21.17 4.52
N SER A 305 0.00 21.16 4.74
CA SER A 305 0.58 20.63 5.98
C SER A 305 0.23 21.54 7.17
N PRO A 306 0.46 21.11 8.40
CA PRO A 306 0.24 21.95 9.60
C PRO A 306 1.05 23.26 9.57
N SER A 307 2.17 23.31 8.84
CA SER A 307 2.98 24.52 8.63
C SER A 307 2.49 25.39 7.45
N GLY A 308 1.32 25.10 6.87
CA GLY A 308 0.72 25.88 5.77
C GLY A 308 1.35 25.60 4.38
N ARG A 309 2.26 24.64 4.23
CA ARG A 309 2.86 24.32 2.92
C ARG A 309 1.90 23.50 2.06
N PRO A 310 1.76 23.83 0.75
CA PRO A 310 0.88 23.12 -0.16
C PRO A 310 1.53 21.79 -0.63
N PHE A 311 0.74 20.73 -0.64
CA PHE A 311 1.12 19.40 -1.16
C PHE A 311 -0.02 18.81 -1.98
N ARG A 312 0.34 17.90 -2.92
CA ARG A 312 -0.58 17.16 -3.77
C ARG A 312 -0.23 15.68 -3.74
N MET A 313 -1.19 14.80 -4.02
CA MET A 313 -0.97 13.36 -4.03
C MET A 313 0.07 12.93 -5.08
N ALA A 314 0.04 13.53 -6.25
CA ALA A 314 0.89 13.18 -7.40
C ALA A 314 2.20 14.01 -7.48
N GLY A 315 2.68 14.57 -6.38
CA GLY A 315 3.96 15.27 -6.34
C GLY A 315 3.87 16.80 -6.29
N ALA A 316 5.05 17.45 -6.33
CA ALA A 316 5.18 18.89 -6.29
C ALA A 316 4.80 19.55 -7.63
N GLU A 317 4.54 20.85 -7.62
CA GLU A 317 4.15 21.64 -8.81
C GLU A 317 5.14 21.47 -9.98
N LYS A 318 6.44 21.46 -9.69
CA LYS A 318 7.47 21.05 -10.66
C LYS A 318 7.58 19.51 -10.64
N GLY A 319 7.11 18.85 -11.70
CA GLY A 319 7.07 17.38 -11.79
C GLY A 319 5.80 16.78 -11.20
N LEU A 320 4.70 17.51 -11.21
CA LEU A 320 3.37 17.02 -10.89
C LEU A 320 2.97 15.93 -11.90
N GLY A 321 2.54 14.78 -11.39
CA GLY A 321 2.14 13.66 -12.23
C GLY A 321 0.85 13.89 -12.99
N THR A 322 0.82 13.39 -14.20
CA THR A 322 -0.37 13.39 -15.09
C THR A 322 -0.92 11.99 -15.21
N PRO A 323 -2.22 11.73 -14.98
CA PRO A 323 -2.77 10.39 -15.08
C PRO A 323 -2.76 9.85 -16.51
N VAL A 324 -2.38 8.60 -16.68
CA VAL A 324 -2.42 7.86 -17.96
C VAL A 324 -3.84 7.38 -18.20
N LYS A 325 -4.69 8.24 -18.75
CA LYS A 325 -6.13 7.96 -18.93
C LYS A 325 -6.42 6.93 -20.02
N SER A 326 -5.54 6.80 -21.00
CA SER A 326 -5.71 5.90 -22.14
C SER A 326 -5.65 4.41 -21.82
N ILE A 327 -5.26 4.02 -20.60
CA ILE A 327 -5.31 2.63 -20.15
C ILE A 327 -6.66 2.20 -19.58
N PHE A 328 -7.61 3.13 -19.49
CA PHE A 328 -8.97 2.84 -18.99
C PHE A 328 -9.99 2.78 -20.14
N VAL A 329 -11.05 2.00 -19.93
CA VAL A 329 -12.19 1.84 -20.87
C VAL A 329 -13.17 2.98 -20.72
#